data_ffa0a03fd0a89e63b3f31d72c777ac41
#
_entry.id   ffa0a03fd0a89e63b3f31d72c777ac41
#
_cell.length_a   1.000
_cell.length_b   1.000
_cell.length_c   1.000
_cell.angle_alpha   90.00
_cell.angle_beta   90.00
_cell.angle_gamma   90.00
#
_symmetry.space_group_name_H-M   'P 1'
#
loop_
_entity.id
_entity.type
_entity.pdbx_description
1 polymer ?
#
loop_
_entity_poly.entity_id
_entity_poly.type
_entity_poly.pdbx_seq_one_letter_code
_entity_poly.pdbx_strand_id
1 'polypeptide(L)'
;SLPVPKGRISRASSFGKIAIKFASSIVFDGTKELLGGRSPSIKNLLVQEKNILTFIEELAKLRGAALKIGQLLSLEANDFLPEQVSKMLGDLRNKNFHMPNYQLGEVLRENYGDDFLDIFSEFNETPIAAASIGQVHKCKYGNKELILKIQYPKIRESIESDINNIRLVTKNLGILPKSFDFDKLLEAGKTQLLNETD
;
A
#
# COMPACT_ATOMS: atom_id res chain seq x y z
N SER A 1 1.78 -0.86 -14.58
CA SER A 1 2.62 -0.06 -13.66
C SER A 1 1.85 1.13 -13.11
N LEU A 2 2.12 1.51 -11.88
CA LEU A 2 1.55 2.70 -11.24
C LEU A 2 2.69 3.49 -10.59
N PRO A 3 2.74 4.85 -10.76
CA PRO A 3 3.73 5.66 -10.09
C PRO A 3 3.69 5.50 -8.57
N VAL A 4 4.86 5.41 -7.95
CA VAL A 4 5.00 5.43 -6.49
C VAL A 4 5.09 6.89 -6.05
N PRO A 5 4.24 7.36 -5.12
CA PRO A 5 4.33 8.72 -4.61
C PRO A 5 5.70 8.98 -3.96
N LYS A 6 6.40 10.03 -4.39
CA LYS A 6 7.72 10.41 -3.86
C LYS A 6 7.57 11.46 -2.76
N GLY A 7 8.08 11.14 -1.58
CA GLY A 7 8.14 12.07 -0.46
C GLY A 7 6.82 12.31 0.28
N ARG A 8 6.92 12.95 1.45
CA ARG A 8 5.82 13.10 2.43
C ARG A 8 4.60 13.84 1.87
N ILE A 9 4.80 14.93 1.13
CA ILE A 9 3.70 15.77 0.61
C ILE A 9 2.89 15.02 -0.44
N SER A 10 3.55 14.35 -1.40
CA SER A 10 2.88 13.56 -2.43
C SER A 10 2.09 12.40 -1.83
N ARG A 11 2.63 11.76 -0.80
CA ARG A 11 1.96 10.67 -0.09
C ARG A 11 0.77 11.18 0.73
N ALA A 12 0.92 12.28 1.48
CA ALA A 12 -0.19 12.91 2.21
C ALA A 12 -1.32 13.32 1.25
N SER A 13 -1.02 13.88 0.09
CA SER A 13 -2.00 14.18 -0.96
C SER A 13 -2.70 12.92 -1.47
N SER A 14 -1.98 11.82 -1.62
CA SER A 14 -2.56 10.54 -2.03
C SER A 14 -3.52 9.97 -0.96
N PHE A 15 -3.15 10.03 0.32
CA PHE A 15 -4.07 9.70 1.42
C PHE A 15 -5.31 10.59 1.43
N GLY A 16 -5.15 11.89 1.21
CA GLY A 16 -6.27 12.84 1.10
C GLY A 16 -7.24 12.46 -0.04
N LYS A 17 -6.71 12.10 -1.22
CA LYS A 17 -7.53 11.63 -2.34
C LYS A 17 -8.28 10.33 -2.02
N ILE A 18 -7.64 9.39 -1.31
CA ILE A 18 -8.28 8.15 -0.86
C ILE A 18 -9.44 8.47 0.10
N ALA A 19 -9.20 9.34 1.08
CA ALA A 19 -10.23 9.75 2.04
C ALA A 19 -11.43 10.43 1.34
N ILE A 20 -11.18 11.32 0.37
CA ILE A 20 -12.22 11.98 -0.41
C ILE A 20 -13.01 10.96 -1.24
N LYS A 21 -12.33 10.06 -1.94
CA LYS A 21 -12.97 9.02 -2.75
C LYS A 21 -13.85 8.10 -1.91
N PHE A 22 -13.34 7.71 -0.74
CA PHE A 22 -14.08 6.90 0.21
C PHE A 22 -15.31 7.64 0.77
N ALA A 23 -15.16 8.90 1.18
CA ALA A 23 -16.27 9.74 1.63
C ALA A 23 -17.34 9.92 0.53
N SER A 24 -16.93 10.13 -0.71
CA SER A 24 -17.83 10.26 -1.86
C SER A 24 -18.64 8.98 -2.09
N SER A 25 -18.02 7.81 -1.96
CA SER A 25 -18.72 6.51 -2.07
C SER A 25 -19.80 6.37 -0.99
N ILE A 26 -19.48 6.75 0.24
CA ILE A 26 -20.42 6.71 1.37
C ILE A 26 -21.61 7.65 1.14
N VAL A 27 -21.36 8.88 0.70
CA VAL A 27 -22.42 9.85 0.37
C VAL A 27 -23.32 9.33 -0.74
N PHE A 28 -22.73 8.75 -1.78
CA PHE A 28 -23.48 8.18 -2.90
C PHE A 28 -24.37 7.00 -2.46
N ASP A 29 -23.84 6.08 -1.66
CA ASP A 29 -24.59 4.94 -1.13
C ASP A 29 -25.69 5.41 -0.13
N GLY A 30 -25.37 6.43 0.69
CA GLY A 30 -26.35 7.05 1.60
C GLY A 30 -27.53 7.71 0.87
N THR A 31 -27.27 8.43 -0.22
CA THR A 31 -28.34 9.04 -1.03
C THR A 31 -29.20 7.97 -1.71
N LYS A 32 -28.60 6.87 -2.17
CA LYS A 32 -29.32 5.75 -2.76
C LYS A 32 -30.26 5.06 -1.74
N GLU A 33 -29.81 4.88 -0.48
CA GLU A 33 -30.64 4.32 0.59
C GLU A 33 -31.79 5.26 0.94
N LEU A 34 -31.55 6.59 1.01
CA LEU A 34 -32.59 7.60 1.25
C LEU A 34 -33.67 7.58 0.17
N LEU A 35 -33.28 7.54 -1.10
CA LEU A 35 -34.20 7.43 -2.24
C LEU A 35 -34.99 6.11 -2.22
N GLY A 36 -34.43 5.05 -1.64
CA GLY A 36 -35.09 3.78 -1.39
C GLY A 36 -35.97 3.73 -0.13
N GLY A 37 -36.20 4.88 0.54
CA GLY A 37 -37.03 4.98 1.74
C GLY A 37 -36.39 4.42 3.02
N ARG A 38 -35.08 4.23 3.04
CA ARG A 38 -34.30 3.77 4.19
C ARG A 38 -33.57 4.94 4.84
N SER A 39 -33.43 4.92 6.17
CA SER A 39 -32.61 5.90 6.90
C SER A 39 -31.16 5.40 6.97
N PRO A 40 -30.23 5.95 6.18
CA PRO A 40 -28.85 5.51 6.18
C PRO A 40 -28.17 5.86 7.50
N SER A 41 -27.47 4.89 8.09
CA SER A 41 -26.54 5.14 9.18
C SER A 41 -25.13 5.25 8.60
N ILE A 42 -24.45 6.37 8.81
CA ILE A 42 -23.06 6.57 8.37
C ILE A 42 -22.18 5.41 8.82
N LYS A 43 -22.35 4.93 10.06
CA LYS A 43 -21.60 3.80 10.58
C LYS A 43 -21.84 2.51 9.76
N ASN A 44 -23.08 2.23 9.38
CA ASN A 44 -23.41 1.06 8.58
C ASN A 44 -22.87 1.17 7.15
N LEU A 45 -22.89 2.37 6.58
CA LEU A 45 -22.30 2.63 5.25
C LEU A 45 -20.78 2.45 5.25
N LEU A 46 -20.11 2.92 6.32
CA LEU A 46 -18.65 2.77 6.49
C LEU A 46 -18.22 1.30 6.52
N VAL A 47 -18.97 0.44 7.21
CA VAL A 47 -18.64 -0.98 7.35
C VAL A 47 -19.25 -1.86 6.26
N GLN A 48 -19.92 -1.29 5.25
CA GLN A 48 -20.32 -2.07 4.08
C GLN A 48 -19.09 -2.63 3.40
N GLU A 49 -19.11 -3.92 3.14
CA GLU A 49 -18.01 -4.66 2.52
C GLU A 49 -17.44 -3.96 1.28
N LYS A 50 -18.29 -3.50 0.37
CA LYS A 50 -17.91 -2.76 -0.84
C LYS A 50 -17.03 -1.53 -0.52
N ASN A 51 -17.38 -0.77 0.52
CA ASN A 51 -16.66 0.45 0.89
C ASN A 51 -15.32 0.11 1.53
N ILE A 52 -15.27 -0.92 2.38
CA ILE A 52 -14.01 -1.43 2.95
C ILE A 52 -13.09 -1.93 1.84
N LEU A 53 -13.61 -2.71 0.89
CA LEU A 53 -12.84 -3.23 -0.24
C LEU A 53 -12.26 -2.10 -1.10
N THR A 54 -13.06 -1.08 -1.40
CA THR A 54 -12.60 0.11 -2.14
C THR A 54 -11.47 0.82 -1.39
N PHE A 55 -11.61 0.96 -0.08
CA PHE A 55 -10.60 1.59 0.76
C PHE A 55 -9.27 0.80 0.76
N ILE A 56 -9.34 -0.52 0.93
CA ILE A 56 -8.19 -1.42 0.88
C ILE A 56 -7.49 -1.35 -0.48
N GLU A 57 -8.23 -1.34 -1.58
CA GLU A 57 -7.67 -1.21 -2.93
C GLU A 57 -6.91 0.09 -3.15
N GLU A 58 -7.46 1.20 -2.68
CA GLU A 58 -6.80 2.49 -2.78
C GLU A 58 -5.55 2.57 -1.90
N LEU A 59 -5.60 2.01 -0.67
CA LEU A 59 -4.43 1.91 0.19
C LEU A 59 -3.33 1.07 -0.43
N ALA A 60 -3.68 -0.03 -1.09
CA ALA A 60 -2.70 -0.91 -1.75
C ALA A 60 -1.87 -0.19 -2.82
N LYS A 61 -2.45 0.80 -3.50
CA LYS A 61 -1.75 1.61 -4.50
C LYS A 61 -0.63 2.48 -3.91
N LEU A 62 -0.71 2.80 -2.61
CA LEU A 62 0.35 3.54 -1.91
C LEU A 62 1.59 2.70 -1.65
N ARG A 63 1.44 1.36 -1.61
CA ARG A 63 2.52 0.43 -1.30
C ARG A 63 3.17 0.70 0.07
N GLY A 64 4.37 0.17 0.31
CA GLY A 64 5.08 0.44 1.55
C GLY A 64 4.26 0.06 2.77
N ALA A 65 4.11 1.00 3.70
CA ALA A 65 3.43 0.78 4.96
C ALA A 65 1.97 0.30 4.79
N ALA A 66 1.22 0.86 3.84
CA ALA A 66 -0.17 0.47 3.62
C ALA A 66 -0.31 -1.00 3.22
N LEU A 67 0.57 -1.49 2.33
CA LEU A 67 0.56 -2.88 1.90
C LEU A 67 0.98 -3.81 3.04
N LYS A 68 2.02 -3.45 3.81
CA LYS A 68 2.50 -4.23 4.94
C LYS A 68 1.46 -4.34 6.06
N ILE A 69 0.84 -3.22 6.43
CA ILE A 69 -0.22 -3.19 7.44
C ILE A 69 -1.43 -4.00 6.97
N GLY A 70 -1.82 -3.91 5.70
CA GLY A 70 -2.88 -4.74 5.15
C GLY A 70 -2.59 -6.24 5.27
N GLN A 71 -1.35 -6.66 5.03
CA GLN A 71 -0.90 -8.04 5.21
C GLN A 71 -0.96 -8.50 6.68
N LEU A 72 -0.50 -7.66 7.61
CA LEU A 72 -0.57 -7.95 9.03
C LEU A 72 -2.01 -8.01 9.54
N LEU A 73 -2.87 -7.10 9.10
CA LEU A 73 -4.30 -7.13 9.40
C LEU A 73 -4.96 -8.43 8.93
N SER A 74 -4.62 -8.91 7.75
CA SER A 74 -5.14 -10.19 7.23
C SER A 74 -4.79 -11.39 8.11
N LEU A 75 -3.67 -11.33 8.82
CA LEU A 75 -3.21 -12.41 9.70
C LEU A 75 -3.76 -12.29 11.13
N GLU A 76 -3.71 -11.07 11.69
CA GLU A 76 -3.99 -10.84 13.11
C GLU A 76 -5.44 -10.44 13.40
N ALA A 77 -6.14 -9.88 12.41
CA ALA A 77 -7.52 -9.44 12.56
C ALA A 77 -8.54 -10.35 11.85
N ASN A 78 -8.13 -11.55 11.47
CA ASN A 78 -8.97 -12.47 10.70
C ASN A 78 -10.31 -12.80 11.42
N ASP A 79 -10.28 -12.92 12.75
CA ASP A 79 -11.48 -13.23 13.55
C ASP A 79 -12.43 -12.02 13.72
N PHE A 80 -11.97 -10.81 13.37
CA PHE A 80 -12.71 -9.57 13.52
C PHE A 80 -13.21 -8.98 12.19
N LEU A 81 -12.68 -9.46 11.08
CA LEU A 81 -13.00 -8.95 9.74
C LEU A 81 -13.94 -9.92 9.00
N PRO A 82 -14.84 -9.39 8.17
CA PRO A 82 -15.58 -10.24 7.24
C PRO A 82 -14.63 -11.06 6.38
N GLU A 83 -15.01 -12.31 6.08
CA GLU A 83 -14.17 -13.26 5.33
C GLU A 83 -13.64 -12.69 4.01
N GLN A 84 -14.50 -12.00 3.26
CA GLN A 84 -14.15 -11.36 1.99
C GLN A 84 -13.09 -10.28 2.17
N VAL A 85 -13.18 -9.49 3.25
CA VAL A 85 -12.22 -8.44 3.58
C VAL A 85 -10.87 -9.06 3.94
N SER A 86 -10.87 -10.10 4.79
CA SER A 86 -9.66 -10.82 5.18
C SER A 86 -8.97 -11.45 3.98
N LYS A 87 -9.73 -12.12 3.11
CA LYS A 87 -9.24 -12.69 1.85
C LYS A 87 -8.61 -11.63 0.95
N MET A 88 -9.27 -10.49 0.77
CA MET A 88 -8.76 -9.41 -0.08
C MET A 88 -7.48 -8.78 0.47
N LEU A 89 -7.37 -8.60 1.79
CA LEU A 89 -6.14 -8.17 2.44
C LEU A 89 -5.00 -9.17 2.19
N GLY A 90 -5.28 -10.48 2.27
CA GLY A 90 -4.33 -11.54 1.91
C GLY A 90 -3.91 -11.47 0.43
N ASP A 91 -4.86 -11.22 -0.47
CA ASP A 91 -4.62 -11.11 -1.92
C ASP A 91 -3.85 -9.85 -2.33
N LEU A 92 -3.70 -8.86 -1.43
CA LEU A 92 -2.88 -7.67 -1.70
C LEU A 92 -1.44 -8.02 -2.09
N ARG A 93 -0.91 -9.14 -1.58
CA ARG A 93 0.42 -9.65 -1.95
C ARG A 93 0.53 -10.01 -3.44
N ASN A 94 -0.59 -10.44 -4.02
CA ASN A 94 -0.66 -10.92 -5.40
C ASN A 94 -0.89 -9.77 -6.41
N LYS A 95 -1.23 -8.57 -5.93
CA LYS A 95 -1.38 -7.39 -6.78
C LYS A 95 -0.01 -6.86 -7.16
N ASN A 96 0.48 -7.29 -8.33
CA ASN A 96 1.77 -6.91 -8.91
C ASN A 96 1.81 -5.43 -9.35
N PHE A 97 1.63 -4.52 -8.40
CA PHE A 97 1.88 -3.11 -8.66
C PHE A 97 3.39 -2.87 -8.70
N HIS A 98 3.93 -2.53 -9.83
CA HIS A 98 5.34 -2.15 -10.00
C HIS A 98 5.45 -0.67 -10.38
N MET A 99 6.58 -0.03 -10.04
CA MET A 99 6.86 1.34 -10.48
C MET A 99 7.11 1.35 -11.99
N PRO A 100 6.77 2.45 -12.67
CA PRO A 100 7.05 2.58 -14.10
C PRO A 100 8.55 2.72 -14.36
N ASN A 101 8.98 2.37 -15.58
CA ASN A 101 10.39 2.31 -15.97
C ASN A 101 11.12 3.65 -15.78
N TYR A 102 10.45 4.79 -15.94
CA TYR A 102 11.08 6.09 -15.68
C TYR A 102 11.49 6.26 -14.21
N GLN A 103 10.66 5.80 -13.25
CA GLN A 103 11.01 5.82 -11.82
C GLN A 103 12.10 4.80 -11.50
N LEU A 104 12.04 3.62 -12.12
CA LEU A 104 13.09 2.61 -12.01
C LEU A 104 14.44 3.19 -12.47
N GLY A 105 14.47 3.83 -13.64
CA GLY A 105 15.67 4.47 -14.15
C GLY A 105 16.20 5.58 -13.26
N GLU A 106 15.33 6.37 -12.63
CA GLU A 106 15.75 7.39 -11.65
C GLU A 106 16.43 6.74 -10.44
N VAL A 107 15.81 5.70 -9.85
CA VAL A 107 16.39 5.01 -8.68
C VAL A 107 17.73 4.35 -9.03
N LEU A 108 17.84 3.74 -10.21
CA LEU A 108 19.09 3.12 -10.66
C LEU A 108 20.19 4.17 -10.87
N ARG A 109 19.88 5.31 -11.49
CA ARG A 109 20.84 6.42 -11.65
C ARG A 109 21.27 7.02 -10.30
N GLU A 110 20.34 7.19 -9.37
CA GLU A 110 20.66 7.72 -8.02
C GLU A 110 21.64 6.81 -7.26
N ASN A 111 21.59 5.49 -7.48
CA ASN A 111 22.41 4.52 -6.74
C ASN A 111 23.69 4.08 -7.49
N TYR A 112 23.65 4.04 -8.81
CA TYR A 112 24.73 3.49 -9.63
C TYR A 112 25.35 4.50 -10.63
N GLY A 113 24.78 5.71 -10.73
CA GLY A 113 25.20 6.72 -11.70
C GLY A 113 24.48 6.60 -13.05
N ASP A 114 24.78 7.53 -13.96
CA ASP A 114 24.12 7.59 -15.27
C ASP A 114 24.43 6.36 -16.15
N ASP A 115 25.61 5.78 -15.99
CA ASP A 115 26.10 4.65 -16.77
C ASP A 115 25.75 3.29 -16.11
N PHE A 116 24.65 3.26 -15.30
CA PHE A 116 24.29 2.04 -14.58
C PHE A 116 24.07 0.80 -15.47
N LEU A 117 23.68 1.00 -16.74
CA LEU A 117 23.52 -0.08 -17.70
C LEU A 117 24.86 -0.75 -18.07
N ASP A 118 25.98 -0.05 -17.96
CA ASP A 118 27.31 -0.60 -18.22
C ASP A 118 27.77 -1.54 -17.09
N ILE A 119 27.17 -1.40 -15.90
CA ILE A 119 27.45 -2.29 -14.77
C ILE A 119 26.85 -3.68 -14.99
N PHE A 120 25.68 -3.72 -15.61
CA PHE A 120 24.96 -4.96 -15.88
C PHE A 120 25.09 -5.33 -17.35
N SER A 121 25.67 -6.51 -17.64
CA SER A 121 25.73 -7.01 -19.01
C SER A 121 24.33 -7.29 -19.62
N GLU A 122 23.35 -7.60 -18.75
CA GLU A 122 21.94 -7.69 -19.09
C GLU A 122 21.10 -7.17 -17.89
N PHE A 123 20.07 -6.37 -18.17
CA PHE A 123 19.12 -5.92 -17.17
C PHE A 123 17.69 -6.06 -17.71
N ASN A 124 16.84 -6.79 -16.99
CA ASN A 124 15.43 -6.92 -17.37
C ASN A 124 14.61 -5.84 -16.67
N GLU A 125 14.13 -4.84 -17.41
CA GLU A 125 13.29 -3.76 -16.90
C GLU A 125 11.91 -4.23 -16.42
N THR A 126 11.44 -5.40 -16.88
CA THR A 126 10.19 -6.00 -16.40
C THR A 126 10.46 -6.73 -15.08
N PRO A 127 9.85 -6.31 -13.96
CA PRO A 127 10.04 -6.99 -12.70
C PRO A 127 9.45 -8.40 -12.69
N ILE A 128 10.17 -9.35 -12.08
CA ILE A 128 9.67 -10.71 -11.86
C ILE A 128 8.76 -10.83 -10.64
N ALA A 129 8.86 -9.88 -9.72
CA ALA A 129 8.00 -9.80 -8.53
C ALA A 129 7.92 -8.37 -8.02
N ALA A 130 6.81 -8.06 -7.33
CA ALA A 130 6.65 -6.87 -6.50
C ALA A 130 6.70 -7.28 -5.02
N ALA A 131 7.33 -6.44 -4.19
CA ALA A 131 7.41 -6.58 -2.75
C ALA A 131 6.73 -5.38 -2.07
N SER A 132 6.56 -5.44 -0.74
CA SER A 132 5.96 -4.34 0.04
C SER A 132 6.67 -3.01 -0.18
N ILE A 133 7.99 -3.02 -0.21
CA ILE A 133 8.84 -1.82 -0.28
C ILE A 133 9.65 -1.70 -1.56
N GLY A 134 9.48 -2.59 -2.54
CA GLY A 134 10.29 -2.59 -3.76
C GLY A 134 9.81 -3.58 -4.80
N GLN A 135 10.63 -3.78 -5.80
CA GLN A 135 10.40 -4.75 -6.86
C GLN A 135 11.69 -5.49 -7.22
N VAL A 136 11.55 -6.64 -7.85
CA VAL A 136 12.64 -7.59 -8.08
C VAL A 136 12.86 -7.77 -9.56
N HIS A 137 14.11 -7.63 -10.00
CA HIS A 137 14.53 -7.74 -11.40
C HIS A 137 15.59 -8.81 -11.57
N LYS A 138 15.58 -9.44 -12.73
CA LYS A 138 16.72 -10.26 -13.18
C LYS A 138 17.75 -9.37 -13.85
N CYS A 139 19.02 -9.61 -13.55
CA CYS A 139 20.13 -8.96 -14.22
C CYS A 139 21.34 -9.91 -14.31
N LYS A 140 22.32 -9.53 -15.12
CA LYS A 140 23.62 -10.21 -15.18
C LYS A 140 24.74 -9.23 -14.85
N TYR A 141 25.68 -9.68 -14.06
CA TYR A 141 26.92 -8.98 -13.77
C TYR A 141 28.08 -9.87 -14.21
N GLY A 142 28.72 -9.51 -15.29
CA GLY A 142 29.65 -10.39 -15.98
C GLY A 142 28.94 -11.71 -16.43
N ASN A 143 29.45 -12.85 -15.99
CA ASN A 143 28.87 -14.16 -16.29
C ASN A 143 27.88 -14.67 -15.20
N LYS A 144 27.55 -13.85 -14.20
CA LYS A 144 26.67 -14.26 -13.09
C LYS A 144 25.26 -13.75 -13.28
N GLU A 145 24.29 -14.64 -13.22
CA GLU A 145 22.86 -14.27 -13.09
C GLU A 145 22.57 -13.83 -11.65
N LEU A 146 21.95 -12.68 -11.50
CA LEU A 146 21.63 -12.07 -10.21
C LEU A 146 20.17 -11.67 -10.16
N ILE A 147 19.66 -11.58 -8.94
CA ILE A 147 18.37 -11.00 -8.61
C ILE A 147 18.63 -9.68 -7.88
N LEU A 148 18.16 -8.59 -8.47
CA LEU A 148 18.29 -7.26 -7.90
C LEU A 148 16.94 -6.82 -7.28
N LYS A 149 16.90 -6.61 -5.97
CA LYS A 149 15.76 -6.04 -5.27
C LYS A 149 15.95 -4.53 -5.21
N ILE A 150 15.07 -3.80 -5.88
CA ILE A 150 15.13 -2.34 -5.98
C ILE A 150 14.03 -1.75 -5.11
N GLN A 151 14.41 -0.98 -4.10
CA GLN A 151 13.46 -0.31 -3.20
C GLN A 151 12.73 0.82 -3.95
N TYR A 152 11.48 1.07 -3.55
CA TYR A 152 10.74 2.23 -4.04
C TYR A 152 11.39 3.53 -3.57
N PRO A 153 11.35 4.59 -4.39
CA PRO A 153 12.03 5.84 -4.07
C PRO A 153 11.51 6.42 -2.75
N LYS A 154 12.44 6.82 -1.88
CA LYS A 154 12.18 7.47 -0.58
C LYS A 154 11.23 6.71 0.35
N ILE A 155 11.20 5.38 0.22
CA ILE A 155 10.28 4.56 1.01
C ILE A 155 10.60 4.64 2.51
N ARG A 156 11.87 4.56 2.90
CA ARG A 156 12.32 4.65 4.31
C ARG A 156 11.84 5.95 4.97
N GLU A 157 12.00 7.08 4.28
CA GLU A 157 11.61 8.41 4.77
C GLU A 157 10.09 8.55 4.95
N SER A 158 9.30 7.76 4.24
CA SER A 158 7.83 7.84 4.26
C SER A 158 7.18 6.95 5.30
N ILE A 159 7.88 5.93 5.83
CA ILE A 159 7.29 4.91 6.72
C ILE A 159 6.53 5.54 7.87
N GLU A 160 7.15 6.47 8.60
CA GLU A 160 6.54 7.06 9.79
C GLU A 160 5.29 7.89 9.46
N SER A 161 5.37 8.72 8.42
CA SER A 161 4.23 9.52 7.97
C SER A 161 3.08 8.65 7.45
N ASP A 162 3.39 7.56 6.76
CA ASP A 162 2.40 6.63 6.25
C ASP A 162 1.68 5.89 7.40
N ILE A 163 2.43 5.41 8.38
CA ILE A 163 1.86 4.77 9.58
C ILE A 163 0.91 5.73 10.30
N ASN A 164 1.31 6.99 10.48
CA ASN A 164 0.47 8.01 11.12
C ASN A 164 -0.80 8.31 10.31
N ASN A 165 -0.70 8.38 8.98
CA ASN A 165 -1.84 8.57 8.10
C ASN A 165 -2.81 7.37 8.16
N ILE A 166 -2.29 6.13 8.16
CA ILE A 166 -3.09 4.92 8.30
C ILE A 166 -3.81 4.92 9.66
N ARG A 167 -3.09 5.23 10.75
CA ARG A 167 -3.66 5.35 12.10
C ARG A 167 -4.82 6.34 12.13
N LEU A 168 -4.60 7.55 11.59
CA LEU A 168 -5.60 8.61 11.57
C LEU A 168 -6.87 8.18 10.82
N VAL A 169 -6.72 7.63 9.63
CA VAL A 169 -7.84 7.21 8.79
C VAL A 169 -8.59 6.06 9.46
N THR A 170 -7.90 5.02 9.92
CA THR A 170 -8.54 3.84 10.52
C THR A 170 -9.29 4.16 11.81
N LYS A 171 -8.72 5.02 12.68
CA LYS A 171 -9.41 5.48 13.91
C LYS A 171 -10.69 6.27 13.61
N ASN A 172 -10.64 7.18 12.62
CA ASN A 172 -11.79 7.99 12.24
C ASN A 172 -12.91 7.17 11.56
N LEU A 173 -12.54 6.12 10.84
CA LEU A 173 -13.52 5.26 10.17
C LEU A 173 -14.18 4.25 11.12
N GLY A 174 -13.58 3.95 12.26
CA GLY A 174 -14.10 2.98 13.22
C GLY A 174 -14.31 1.57 12.64
N ILE A 175 -13.47 1.17 11.71
CA ILE A 175 -13.58 -0.11 10.98
C ILE A 175 -13.27 -1.30 11.88
N LEU A 176 -12.35 -1.12 12.84
CA LEU A 176 -11.90 -2.17 13.74
C LEU A 176 -12.60 -2.06 15.12
N PRO A 177 -12.89 -3.18 15.77
CA PRO A 177 -13.47 -3.17 17.11
C PRO A 177 -12.46 -2.59 18.12
N LYS A 178 -12.99 -1.98 19.20
CA LYS A 178 -12.17 -1.38 20.26
C LYS A 178 -11.28 -2.39 21.00
N SER A 179 -11.64 -3.66 20.96
CA SER A 179 -10.88 -4.75 21.56
C SER A 179 -9.62 -5.13 20.75
N PHE A 180 -9.51 -4.67 19.51
CA PHE A 180 -8.35 -4.94 18.65
C PHE A 180 -7.29 -3.86 18.84
N ASP A 181 -6.09 -4.25 19.28
CA ASP A 181 -4.96 -3.35 19.49
C ASP A 181 -4.28 -2.99 18.16
N PHE A 182 -4.91 -2.08 17.42
CA PHE A 182 -4.41 -1.63 16.14
C PHE A 182 -3.08 -0.86 16.25
N ASP A 183 -2.87 -0.13 17.35
CA ASP A 183 -1.64 0.63 17.55
C ASP A 183 -0.43 -0.31 17.69
N LYS A 184 -0.59 -1.44 18.40
CA LYS A 184 0.45 -2.48 18.48
C LYS A 184 0.80 -3.09 17.13
N LEU A 185 -0.22 -3.36 16.30
CA LEU A 185 -0.03 -3.86 14.94
C LEU A 185 0.73 -2.85 14.07
N LEU A 186 0.40 -1.55 14.17
CA LEU A 186 1.08 -0.49 13.44
C LEU A 186 2.56 -0.39 13.83
N GLU A 187 2.89 -0.47 15.11
CA GLU A 187 4.28 -0.43 15.58
C GLU A 187 5.08 -1.67 15.14
N ALA A 188 4.47 -2.85 15.18
CA ALA A 188 5.08 -4.07 14.64
C ALA A 188 5.37 -3.94 13.14
N GLY A 189 4.41 -3.46 12.36
CA GLY A 189 4.59 -3.20 10.93
C GLY A 189 5.65 -2.15 10.63
N LYS A 190 5.70 -1.06 11.41
CA LYS A 190 6.74 -0.04 11.31
C LYS A 190 8.13 -0.63 11.52
N THR A 191 8.30 -1.41 12.59
CA THR A 191 9.58 -2.06 12.92
C THR A 191 10.03 -2.99 11.78
N GLN A 192 9.14 -3.83 11.28
CA GLN A 192 9.45 -4.73 10.16
C GLN A 192 9.86 -3.96 8.89
N LEU A 193 9.14 -2.88 8.55
CA LEU A 193 9.45 -2.06 7.39
C LEU A 193 10.81 -1.38 7.51
N LEU A 194 11.13 -0.84 8.69
CA LEU A 194 12.43 -0.22 8.94
C LEU A 194 13.56 -1.23 8.78
N ASN A 195 13.41 -2.44 9.32
CA ASN A 195 14.39 -3.53 9.17
C ASN A 195 14.54 -3.99 7.70
N GLU A 196 13.47 -3.95 6.91
CA GLU A 196 13.53 -4.29 5.48
C GLU A 196 14.23 -3.21 4.63
N THR A 197 14.38 -1.98 5.16
CA THR A 197 15.01 -0.84 4.46
C THR A 197 16.47 -0.60 4.83
N ASP A 198 17.03 -1.37 5.76
CA ASP A 198 18.45 -1.28 6.17
C ASP A 198 19.41 -2.00 5.23
#